data_ff95ed3bc7040620057c76cefed321eb
#
_entry.id   ff95ed3bc7040620057c76cefed321eb
#
_cell.length_a   1.000
_cell.length_b   1.000
_cell.length_c   1.000
_cell.angle_alpha   90.00
_cell.angle_beta   90.00
_cell.angle_gamma   90.00
#
_symmetry.space_group_name_H-M   'P 1'
#
loop_
_entity.id
_entity.type
_entity.pdbx_description
1 polymer ?
#
loop_
_entity_poly.entity_id
_entity_poly.type
_entity_poly.pdbx_seq_one_letter_code
_entity_poly.pdbx_strand_id
1 'polypeptide(L)'
;MRISSTILEEVSQKPFNTSGKSSVVGLDGFVDKIVTPVDKRHGLGESFDPIDTIDALGSRISAAAGKSANIELFPRFEKLGGNGPIMANAMLSLGLGVRYVGALG
;
A
#
# COMPACT_ATOMS: atom_id res chain seq x y z
N MET A 1 10.83 13.15 13.86
CA MET A 1 10.86 14.63 13.72
C MET A 1 9.80 15.23 14.63
N ARG A 2 10.16 16.19 15.44
CA ARG A 2 9.19 16.94 16.23
C ARG A 2 8.84 18.25 15.54
N ILE A 3 7.55 18.49 15.35
CA ILE A 3 7.06 19.77 14.87
C ILE A 3 6.83 20.63 16.12
N SER A 4 7.36 21.87 16.13
CA SER A 4 7.17 22.77 17.29
C SER A 4 5.68 23.15 17.43
N SER A 5 5.25 23.35 18.68
CA SER A 5 3.88 23.79 18.97
C SER A 5 3.52 25.10 18.28
N THR A 6 4.50 26.00 18.11
CA THR A 6 4.32 27.28 17.40
C THR A 6 3.98 27.05 15.92
N ILE A 7 4.67 26.12 15.24
CA ILE A 7 4.37 25.80 13.84
C ILE A 7 3.00 25.16 13.70
N LEU A 8 2.63 24.25 14.59
CA LEU A 8 1.30 23.64 14.59
C LEU A 8 0.20 24.67 14.77
N GLU A 9 0.40 25.62 15.68
CA GLU A 9 -0.55 26.69 15.93
C GLU A 9 -0.69 27.62 14.72
N GLU A 10 0.41 28.02 14.09
CA GLU A 10 0.39 28.83 12.85
C GLU A 10 -0.34 28.10 11.72
N VAL A 11 -0.09 26.81 11.51
CA VAL A 11 -0.74 26.02 10.45
C VAL A 11 -2.24 25.89 10.71
N SER A 12 -2.66 25.72 11.96
CA SER A 12 -4.09 25.60 12.31
C SER A 12 -4.87 26.90 12.21
N GLN A 13 -4.20 28.05 12.32
CA GLN A 13 -4.86 29.38 12.27
C GLN A 13 -4.92 29.95 10.85
N LYS A 14 -4.04 29.53 9.94
CA LYS A 14 -4.04 30.01 8.56
C LYS A 14 -4.99 29.21 7.69
N PRO A 15 -5.87 29.85 6.92
CA PRO A 15 -6.69 29.11 5.95
C PRO A 15 -5.79 28.44 4.92
N PHE A 16 -6.03 27.17 4.71
CA PHE A 16 -5.28 26.37 3.75
C PHE A 16 -5.81 26.64 2.33
N ASN A 17 -5.04 27.39 1.54
CA ASN A 17 -5.42 27.73 0.18
C ASN A 17 -4.52 27.04 -0.84
N THR A 18 -5.07 26.06 -1.57
CA THR A 18 -4.40 25.33 -2.64
C THR A 18 -4.78 25.81 -4.04
N SER A 19 -5.66 26.80 -4.14
CA SER A 19 -6.15 27.33 -5.41
C SER A 19 -5.02 27.85 -6.29
N GLY A 20 -5.01 27.45 -7.56
CA GLY A 20 -3.98 27.84 -8.53
C GLY A 20 -2.59 27.25 -8.31
N LYS A 21 -2.41 26.41 -7.31
CA LYS A 21 -1.13 25.72 -7.07
C LYS A 21 -1.08 24.40 -7.81
N SER A 22 0.08 24.07 -8.33
CA SER A 22 0.34 22.81 -9.02
C SER A 22 1.63 22.18 -8.53
N SER A 23 1.74 20.87 -8.73
CA SER A 23 2.89 20.08 -8.33
C SER A 23 3.21 19.01 -9.36
N VAL A 24 4.47 18.60 -9.40
CA VAL A 24 4.93 17.45 -10.15
C VAL A 24 5.43 16.41 -9.15
N VAL A 25 4.92 15.19 -9.25
CA VAL A 25 5.26 14.08 -8.37
C VAL A 25 5.73 12.90 -9.23
N GLY A 26 6.72 12.20 -8.82
CA GLY A 26 7.27 11.01 -9.46
C GLY A 26 8.28 10.37 -8.50
N LEU A 27 8.95 9.37 -8.87
CA LEU A 27 9.21 8.65 -10.10
C LEU A 27 8.79 7.18 -9.92
N ASP A 28 8.66 6.75 -8.66
CA ASP A 28 8.33 5.39 -8.26
C ASP A 28 6.82 5.20 -8.19
N GLY A 29 6.37 4.13 -8.78
CA GLY A 29 4.99 3.71 -8.66
C GLY A 29 4.87 2.26 -9.10
N PHE A 30 3.95 1.54 -8.46
CA PHE A 30 3.69 0.15 -8.77
C PHE A 30 2.27 -0.23 -8.37
N VAL A 31 1.85 -1.37 -8.85
CA VAL A 31 0.56 -1.96 -8.47
C VAL A 31 0.82 -3.06 -7.45
N ASP A 32 0.33 -2.85 -6.24
CA ASP A 32 0.37 -3.86 -5.18
C ASP A 32 -0.74 -4.88 -5.38
N LYS A 33 -0.39 -6.14 -5.37
CA LYS A 33 -1.36 -7.24 -5.29
C LYS A 33 -1.50 -7.69 -3.86
N ILE A 34 -2.68 -7.48 -3.30
CA ILE A 34 -3.01 -7.98 -1.97
C ILE A 34 -3.48 -9.41 -2.10
N VAL A 35 -2.82 -10.31 -1.38
CA VAL A 35 -3.05 -11.75 -1.48
C VAL A 35 -3.30 -12.34 -0.10
N THR A 36 -4.00 -13.47 -0.07
CA THR A 36 -4.17 -14.30 1.11
C THR A 36 -3.42 -15.61 0.91
N PRO A 37 -2.46 -15.97 1.78
CA PRO A 37 -1.86 -17.29 1.75
C PRO A 37 -2.89 -18.37 2.09
N VAL A 38 -2.89 -19.45 1.32
CA VAL A 38 -3.82 -20.57 1.49
C VAL A 38 -3.15 -21.68 2.29
N ASP A 39 -3.81 -22.11 3.36
CA ASP A 39 -3.39 -23.29 4.13
C ASP A 39 -3.88 -24.57 3.46
N LYS A 40 -5.17 -24.68 3.28
CA LYS A 40 -5.80 -25.86 2.68
C LYS A 40 -6.88 -25.46 1.70
N ARG A 41 -6.77 -25.96 0.48
CA ARG A 41 -7.77 -25.73 -0.54
C ARG A 41 -8.85 -26.83 -0.49
N HIS A 42 -10.10 -26.42 -0.52
CA HIS A 42 -11.24 -27.31 -0.52
C HIS A 42 -11.97 -27.38 -1.86
N GLY A 43 -11.88 -26.33 -2.67
CA GLY A 43 -12.56 -26.23 -3.95
C GLY A 43 -12.10 -25.02 -4.76
N LEU A 44 -12.92 -24.59 -5.72
CA LEU A 44 -12.63 -23.44 -6.56
C LEU A 44 -12.94 -22.13 -5.83
N GLY A 45 -12.33 -21.04 -6.33
CA GLY A 45 -12.57 -19.70 -5.81
C GLY A 45 -12.12 -19.54 -4.36
N GLU A 46 -12.99 -19.01 -3.53
CA GLU A 46 -12.70 -18.74 -2.11
C GLU A 46 -12.90 -19.94 -1.17
N SER A 47 -13.07 -21.12 -1.72
CA SER A 47 -13.25 -22.37 -0.94
C SER A 47 -11.91 -22.88 -0.44
N PHE A 48 -11.36 -22.22 0.56
CA PHE A 48 -10.09 -22.59 1.20
C PHE A 48 -10.00 -22.10 2.65
N ASP A 49 -9.12 -22.72 3.40
CA ASP A 49 -8.72 -22.24 4.72
C ASP A 49 -7.51 -21.29 4.55
N PRO A 50 -7.58 -20.05 5.03
CA PRO A 50 -6.46 -19.11 4.93
C PRO A 50 -5.39 -19.41 6.01
N ILE A 51 -4.18 -18.94 5.75
CA ILE A 51 -3.16 -18.79 6.79
C ILE A 51 -3.34 -17.39 7.38
N ASP A 52 -3.92 -17.32 8.60
CA ASP A 52 -4.40 -16.06 9.17
C ASP A 52 -3.35 -15.29 9.97
N THR A 53 -2.26 -15.91 10.34
CA THR A 53 -1.24 -15.29 11.21
C THR A 53 0.15 -15.39 10.61
N ILE A 54 0.99 -14.41 10.95
CA ILE A 54 2.41 -14.43 10.57
C ILE A 54 3.12 -15.65 11.19
N ASP A 55 2.76 -16.01 12.42
CA ASP A 55 3.32 -17.18 13.10
C ASP A 55 3.00 -18.48 12.34
N ALA A 56 1.77 -18.67 11.92
CA ALA A 56 1.37 -19.84 11.14
C ALA A 56 2.09 -19.89 9.78
N LEU A 57 2.22 -18.74 9.09
CA LEU A 57 2.96 -18.67 7.85
C LEU A 57 4.45 -18.96 8.07
N GLY A 58 5.05 -18.37 9.08
CA GLY A 58 6.45 -18.60 9.45
C GLY A 58 6.73 -20.06 9.80
N SER A 59 5.85 -20.70 10.55
CA SER A 59 5.97 -22.11 10.90
C SER A 59 5.91 -23.01 9.66
N ARG A 60 5.02 -22.69 8.73
CA ARG A 60 4.90 -23.44 7.47
C ARG A 60 6.15 -23.29 6.59
N ILE A 61 6.71 -22.10 6.52
CA ILE A 61 7.97 -21.84 5.80
C ILE A 61 9.13 -22.60 6.48
N SER A 62 9.23 -22.54 7.80
CA SER A 62 10.28 -23.23 8.56
C SER A 62 10.21 -24.74 8.40
N ALA A 63 9.02 -25.31 8.36
CA ALA A 63 8.83 -26.76 8.15
C ALA A 63 9.29 -27.23 6.76
N ALA A 64 9.43 -26.32 5.80
CA ALA A 64 9.92 -26.60 4.46
C ALA A 64 11.45 -26.52 4.34
N ALA A 65 12.17 -26.21 5.41
CA ALA A 65 13.63 -26.11 5.41
C ALA A 65 14.27 -27.41 4.90
N GLY A 66 15.15 -27.29 3.90
CA GLY A 66 15.78 -28.43 3.23
C GLY A 66 14.87 -29.23 2.30
N LYS A 67 13.67 -28.74 2.01
CA LYS A 67 12.66 -29.37 1.16
C LYS A 67 12.05 -28.38 0.21
N SER A 68 11.27 -28.86 -0.75
CA SER A 68 10.40 -28.01 -1.56
C SER A 68 9.03 -27.86 -0.91
N ALA A 69 8.46 -26.67 -1.00
CA ALA A 69 7.08 -26.42 -0.59
C ALA A 69 6.44 -25.38 -1.52
N ASN A 70 5.15 -25.53 -1.72
CA ASN A 70 4.33 -24.56 -2.44
C ASN A 70 3.29 -23.99 -1.49
N ILE A 71 3.15 -22.66 -1.50
CA ILE A 71 2.08 -21.96 -0.80
C ILE A 71 1.30 -21.20 -1.86
N GLU A 72 0.02 -21.51 -2.00
CA GLU A 72 -0.86 -20.76 -2.89
C GLU A 72 -1.12 -19.37 -2.31
N LEU A 73 -1.04 -18.36 -3.16
CA LEU A 73 -1.39 -16.98 -2.82
C LEU A 73 -2.67 -16.62 -3.58
N PHE A 74 -3.78 -16.56 -2.87
CA PHE A 74 -5.06 -16.21 -3.46
C PHE A 74 -5.18 -14.67 -3.61
N PRO A 75 -5.34 -14.14 -4.83
CA PRO A 75 -5.43 -12.71 -5.06
C PRO A 75 -6.76 -12.14 -4.51
N ARG A 76 -6.68 -11.03 -3.78
CA ARG A 76 -7.84 -10.33 -3.22
C ARG A 76 -8.21 -9.12 -4.07
N PHE A 77 -7.28 -8.21 -4.20
CA PHE A 77 -7.44 -7.00 -4.99
C PHE A 77 -6.09 -6.38 -5.33
N GLU A 78 -6.11 -5.44 -6.24
CA GLU A 78 -4.97 -4.63 -6.58
C GLU A 78 -5.18 -3.20 -6.09
N LYS A 79 -4.11 -2.55 -5.69
CA LYS A 79 -4.12 -1.14 -5.31
C LYS A 79 -2.87 -0.43 -5.81
N LEU A 80 -3.01 0.87 -5.97
CA LEU A 80 -1.88 1.72 -6.29
C LEU A 80 -0.89 1.75 -5.12
N GLY A 81 0.37 1.50 -5.39
CA GLY A 81 1.47 1.52 -4.44
C GLY A 81 2.56 2.51 -4.84
N GLY A 82 3.51 2.68 -3.94
CA GLY A 82 4.59 3.65 -4.09
C GLY A 82 4.30 5.00 -3.45
N ASN A 83 5.34 5.65 -2.96
CA ASN A 83 5.20 6.94 -2.28
C ASN A 83 4.73 8.06 -3.22
N GLY A 84 5.22 8.06 -4.45
CA GLY A 84 4.84 9.05 -5.47
C GLY A 84 3.33 9.06 -5.75
N PRO A 85 2.73 7.95 -6.18
CA PRO A 85 1.30 7.88 -6.45
C PRO A 85 0.42 8.15 -5.22
N ILE A 86 0.81 7.67 -4.04
CA ILE A 86 0.07 7.92 -2.79
C ILE A 86 0.10 9.41 -2.44
N MET A 87 1.25 10.06 -2.56
CA MET A 87 1.38 11.50 -2.36
C MET A 87 0.54 12.28 -3.37
N ALA A 88 0.61 11.91 -4.66
CA ALA A 88 -0.17 12.55 -5.71
C ALA A 88 -1.68 12.48 -5.42
N ASN A 89 -2.17 11.34 -4.99
CA ASN A 89 -3.57 11.15 -4.62
C ASN A 89 -3.98 12.05 -3.43
N ALA A 90 -3.14 12.13 -2.41
CA ALA A 90 -3.38 13.00 -1.26
C ALA A 90 -3.42 14.47 -1.66
N MET A 91 -2.50 14.92 -2.52
CA MET A 91 -2.44 16.29 -3.00
C MET A 91 -3.66 16.66 -3.85
N LEU A 92 -4.12 15.75 -4.71
CA LEU A 92 -5.38 15.94 -5.46
C LEU A 92 -6.57 16.12 -4.53
N SER A 93 -6.65 15.33 -3.48
CA SER A 93 -7.72 15.43 -2.47
C SER A 93 -7.71 16.76 -1.72
N LEU A 94 -6.56 17.43 -1.67
CA LEU A 94 -6.41 18.78 -1.09
C LEU A 94 -6.64 19.90 -2.09
N GLY A 95 -7.04 19.59 -3.33
CA GLY A 95 -7.34 20.58 -4.36
C GLY A 95 -6.13 21.10 -5.13
N LEU A 96 -4.95 20.50 -4.98
CA LEU A 96 -3.78 20.85 -5.79
C LEU A 96 -3.89 20.26 -7.19
N GLY A 97 -3.40 20.99 -8.20
CA GLY A 97 -3.11 20.41 -9.49
C GLY A 97 -1.91 19.48 -9.37
N VAL A 98 -2.02 18.25 -9.88
CA VAL A 98 -0.95 17.25 -9.79
C VAL A 98 -0.64 16.67 -11.15
N ARG A 99 0.63 16.68 -11.52
CA ARG A 99 1.16 15.92 -12.64
C ARG A 99 2.05 14.81 -12.09
N TYR A 100 1.67 13.57 -12.36
CA TYR A 100 2.50 12.43 -12.01
C TYR A 100 3.35 12.01 -13.22
N VAL A 101 4.63 11.76 -12.98
CA VAL A 101 5.60 11.29 -13.98
C VAL A 101 6.31 10.09 -13.41
N GLY A 102 6.13 8.92 -14.01
CA GLY A 102 6.76 7.69 -13.55
C GLY A 102 6.05 6.43 -14.01
N ALA A 103 6.56 5.30 -13.55
CA ALA A 103 5.94 4.01 -13.79
C ALA A 103 4.74 3.79 -12.84
N LEU A 104 3.79 2.97 -13.28
CA LEU A 104 2.63 2.52 -12.49
C LEU A 104 2.50 1.00 -12.50
N GLY A 105 3.61 0.30 -12.60
CA GLY A 105 3.66 -1.17 -12.64
C GLY A 105 4.25 -1.73 -13.91
#